data_d6595b83dcb52033d245901d2b1f4285
#
_entry.id   d6595b83dcb52033d245901d2b1f4285
#
_cell.length_a   1.000
_cell.length_b   1.000
_cell.length_c   1.000
_cell.angle_alpha   90.00
_cell.angle_beta   90.00
_cell.angle_gamma   90.00
#
_symmetry.space_group_name_H-M   'P 1'
#
loop_
_entity.id
_entity.type
_entity.pdbx_description
1 polymer ?
#
loop_
_entity_poly.entity_id
_entity_poly.type
_entity_poly.pdbx_seq_one_letter_code
_entity_poly.pdbx_strand_id
1 'polypeptide(L)'
;MANAYLFAMLSVTPSESREVALIANPEFEAGRVAGHRARRLIDGGNPAFSDPFLVMAEDWVPRDAFSRDPHRGIETVTLVLDGALEHFDSAGNTGVIYTGDAQWMTASRGVIHNENPLPGTTAHALQL
;
A
#
# COMPACT_ATOMS: atom_id res chain seq x y z
N MET A 1 -23.28 -27.03 46.73
CA MET A 1 -23.60 -25.80 45.97
C MET A 1 -22.89 -25.94 44.59
N ALA A 2 -23.67 -26.29 43.58
CA ALA A 2 -23.15 -26.50 42.22
C ALA A 2 -23.15 -25.17 41.47
N ASN A 3 -21.98 -24.76 40.99
CA ASN A 3 -21.81 -23.59 40.17
C ASN A 3 -22.19 -23.90 38.74
N ALA A 4 -23.38 -23.43 38.31
CA ALA A 4 -23.83 -23.57 36.94
C ALA A 4 -23.10 -22.49 36.09
N TYR A 5 -22.16 -22.89 35.24
CA TYR A 5 -21.63 -22.03 34.19
C TYR A 5 -22.63 -21.93 33.05
N LEU A 6 -23.22 -20.76 32.89
CA LEU A 6 -24.07 -20.43 31.76
C LEU A 6 -23.18 -20.18 30.54
N PHE A 7 -23.04 -21.18 29.65
CA PHE A 7 -22.44 -20.96 28.33
C PHE A 7 -23.45 -20.21 27.46
N ALA A 8 -23.25 -18.91 27.26
CA ALA A 8 -23.92 -18.18 26.22
C ALA A 8 -23.39 -18.69 24.87
N MET A 9 -24.15 -19.52 24.17
CA MET A 9 -23.91 -19.81 22.77
C MET A 9 -24.15 -18.49 22.00
N LEU A 10 -23.07 -17.80 21.62
CA LEU A 10 -23.13 -16.80 20.57
C LEU A 10 -23.59 -17.55 19.31
N SER A 11 -24.84 -17.36 18.89
CA SER A 11 -25.26 -17.78 17.56
C SER A 11 -24.45 -16.99 16.55
N VAL A 12 -23.47 -17.64 15.92
CA VAL A 12 -22.82 -17.12 14.74
C VAL A 12 -23.88 -17.12 13.66
N THR A 13 -24.45 -15.94 13.36
CA THR A 13 -25.23 -15.75 12.14
C THR A 13 -24.38 -16.18 10.97
N PRO A 14 -24.92 -16.92 9.98
CA PRO A 14 -24.16 -17.25 8.78
C PRO A 14 -23.54 -15.96 8.25
N SER A 15 -22.23 -15.94 8.02
CA SER A 15 -21.58 -14.79 7.40
C SER A 15 -22.29 -14.51 6.09
N GLU A 16 -22.83 -13.31 5.94
CA GLU A 16 -23.31 -12.85 4.64
C GLU A 16 -22.19 -13.08 3.65
N SER A 17 -22.46 -13.81 2.57
CA SER A 17 -21.48 -14.06 1.54
C SER A 17 -21.07 -12.71 0.94
N ARG A 18 -19.78 -12.37 1.01
CA ARG A 18 -19.29 -11.17 0.35
C ARG A 18 -19.19 -11.45 -1.14
N GLU A 19 -19.89 -10.66 -1.91
CA GLU A 19 -19.81 -10.71 -3.37
C GLU A 19 -18.77 -9.70 -3.86
N VAL A 20 -18.15 -10.01 -5.01
CA VAL A 20 -17.27 -9.06 -5.69
C VAL A 20 -18.14 -7.96 -6.30
N ALA A 21 -18.10 -6.77 -5.72
CA ALA A 21 -18.91 -5.63 -6.17
C ALA A 21 -18.29 -4.91 -7.38
N LEU A 22 -16.95 -4.96 -7.52
CA LEU A 22 -16.23 -4.28 -8.58
C LEU A 22 -14.92 -5.01 -8.90
N ILE A 23 -14.60 -5.14 -10.18
CA ILE A 23 -13.28 -5.52 -10.68
C ILE A 23 -12.77 -4.33 -11.49
N ALA A 24 -11.70 -3.68 -11.03
CA ALA A 24 -11.05 -2.59 -11.73
C ALA A 24 -9.77 -3.08 -12.42
N ASN A 25 -9.60 -2.73 -13.69
CA ASN A 25 -8.38 -3.01 -14.45
C ASN A 25 -8.03 -1.80 -15.32
N PRO A 26 -7.65 -0.66 -14.71
CA PRO A 26 -7.27 0.53 -15.45
C PRO A 26 -5.99 0.31 -16.23
N GLU A 27 -5.84 1.02 -17.34
CA GLU A 27 -4.63 1.01 -18.13
C GLU A 27 -3.47 1.70 -17.41
N PHE A 28 -2.24 1.30 -17.73
CA PHE A 28 -1.05 1.99 -17.25
C PHE A 28 -0.84 3.29 -17.99
N GLU A 29 -0.59 4.34 -17.25
CA GLU A 29 -0.23 5.66 -17.75
C GLU A 29 1.28 5.88 -17.63
N ALA A 30 1.87 6.62 -18.57
CA ALA A 30 3.27 7.01 -18.51
C ALA A 30 3.50 8.02 -17.38
N GLY A 31 4.50 7.77 -16.55
CA GLY A 31 4.96 8.71 -15.53
C GLY A 31 5.86 9.82 -16.08
N ARG A 32 6.45 10.60 -15.17
CA ARG A 32 7.25 11.78 -15.52
C ARG A 32 8.64 11.46 -16.09
N VAL A 33 9.18 10.29 -15.77
CA VAL A 33 10.50 9.85 -16.23
C VAL A 33 10.38 8.67 -17.16
N ALA A 34 11.35 8.50 -18.05
CA ALA A 34 11.37 7.40 -18.99
C ALA A 34 11.35 6.04 -18.27
N GLY A 35 10.48 5.14 -18.71
CA GLY A 35 10.30 3.82 -18.10
C GLY A 35 9.36 3.79 -16.88
N HIS A 36 9.01 4.92 -16.30
CA HIS A 36 7.99 4.97 -15.25
C HIS A 36 6.59 4.84 -15.86
N ARG A 37 5.80 3.93 -15.34
CA ARG A 37 4.38 3.77 -15.68
C ARG A 37 3.61 3.35 -14.44
N ALA A 38 2.44 3.91 -14.27
CA ALA A 38 1.60 3.70 -13.10
C ALA A 38 0.13 3.53 -13.50
N ARG A 39 -0.62 2.86 -12.65
CA ARG A 39 -2.08 2.87 -12.69
C ARG A 39 -2.66 2.99 -11.29
N ARG A 40 -3.78 3.68 -11.15
CA ARG A 40 -4.48 3.82 -9.89
C ARG A 40 -5.61 2.80 -9.81
N LEU A 41 -5.50 1.89 -8.85
CA LEU A 41 -6.51 0.88 -8.57
C LEU A 41 -7.59 1.41 -7.61
N ILE A 42 -7.21 2.33 -6.72
CA ILE A 42 -8.08 3.17 -5.89
C ILE A 42 -7.60 4.60 -6.09
N ASP A 43 -8.47 5.50 -6.51
CA ASP A 43 -8.14 6.89 -6.88
C ASP A 43 -8.72 7.95 -5.93
N GLY A 44 -9.46 7.51 -4.90
CA GLY A 44 -10.13 8.42 -3.96
C GLY A 44 -11.39 9.08 -4.51
N GLY A 45 -11.78 8.80 -5.75
CA GLY A 45 -12.96 9.38 -6.40
C GLY A 45 -14.30 8.91 -5.80
N ASN A 46 -14.31 7.78 -5.10
CA ASN A 46 -15.49 7.24 -4.42
C ASN A 46 -15.17 6.80 -2.99
N PRO A 47 -15.02 7.73 -2.05
CA PRO A 47 -14.67 7.41 -0.66
C PRO A 47 -15.71 6.54 0.04
N ALA A 48 -16.97 6.60 -0.36
CA ALA A 48 -18.01 5.73 0.20
C ALA A 48 -17.76 4.24 -0.10
N PHE A 49 -17.01 3.94 -1.15
CA PHE A 49 -16.61 2.59 -1.52
C PHE A 49 -15.21 2.21 -1.00
N SER A 50 -14.28 3.15 -1.01
CA SER A 50 -12.86 2.88 -0.71
C SER A 50 -12.45 3.16 0.74
N ASP A 51 -13.24 3.88 1.54
CA ASP A 51 -12.90 4.19 2.94
C ASP A 51 -12.58 2.90 3.74
N PRO A 52 -11.47 2.85 4.49
CA PRO A 52 -10.55 3.93 4.83
C PRO A 52 -9.39 4.15 3.83
N PHE A 53 -9.38 3.47 2.71
CA PHE A 53 -8.28 3.52 1.75
C PHE A 53 -8.39 4.76 0.85
N LEU A 54 -7.33 5.56 0.81
CA LEU A 54 -7.30 6.81 0.08
C LEU A 54 -6.88 6.60 -1.39
N VAL A 55 -5.81 5.86 -1.60
CA VAL A 55 -5.20 5.59 -2.91
C VAL A 55 -4.58 4.21 -2.89
N MET A 56 -4.71 3.47 -3.99
CA MET A 56 -3.89 2.31 -4.27
C MET A 56 -3.33 2.45 -5.68
N ALA A 57 -2.01 2.44 -5.78
CA ALA A 57 -1.30 2.53 -7.04
C ALA A 57 -0.49 1.26 -7.32
N GLU A 58 -0.36 0.92 -8.58
CA GLU A 58 0.57 -0.08 -9.09
C GLU A 58 1.56 0.62 -10.02
N ASP A 59 2.85 0.47 -9.72
CA ASP A 59 3.91 1.21 -10.38
C ASP A 59 5.03 0.30 -10.89
N TRP A 60 5.51 0.56 -12.11
CA TRP A 60 6.82 0.17 -12.59
C TRP A 60 7.73 1.36 -12.44
N VAL A 61 8.60 1.30 -11.43
CA VAL A 61 9.39 2.44 -10.95
C VAL A 61 10.84 2.28 -11.39
N PRO A 62 11.35 3.08 -12.34
CA PRO A 62 12.78 3.23 -12.54
C PRO A 62 13.39 4.11 -11.45
N ARG A 63 14.71 4.06 -11.27
CA ARG A 63 15.38 4.91 -10.31
C ARG A 63 15.12 6.39 -10.60
N ASP A 64 15.02 7.20 -9.54
CA ASP A 64 14.75 8.64 -9.58
C ASP A 64 13.37 9.04 -10.17
N ALA A 65 12.43 8.09 -10.24
CA ALA A 65 11.05 8.39 -10.62
C ALA A 65 10.35 9.27 -9.59
N PHE A 66 10.68 9.09 -8.31
CA PHE A 66 10.16 9.87 -7.20
C PHE A 66 11.26 10.70 -6.55
N SER A 67 10.92 11.91 -6.17
CA SER A 67 11.72 12.77 -5.28
C SER A 67 11.37 12.48 -3.83
N ARG A 68 11.92 13.26 -2.90
CA ARG A 68 11.49 13.24 -1.50
C ARG A 68 10.02 13.60 -1.39
N ASP A 69 9.26 12.72 -0.77
CA ASP A 69 7.81 12.83 -0.65
C ASP A 69 7.38 13.06 0.81
N PRO A 70 6.73 14.19 1.13
CA PRO A 70 6.24 14.47 2.45
C PRO A 70 4.86 13.83 2.70
N HIS A 71 4.75 13.06 3.76
CA HIS A 71 3.50 12.49 4.26
C HIS A 71 3.16 12.99 5.65
N ARG A 72 1.89 13.12 5.96
CA ARG A 72 1.37 13.49 7.29
C ARG A 72 -0.02 12.93 7.50
N GLY A 73 -0.23 12.30 8.66
CA GLY A 73 -1.56 11.84 9.11
C GLY A 73 -2.10 10.64 8.33
N ILE A 74 -1.27 10.00 7.52
CA ILE A 74 -1.61 8.81 6.75
C ILE A 74 -0.63 7.67 7.05
N GLU A 75 -0.99 6.51 6.61
CA GLU A 75 -0.12 5.33 6.56
C GLU A 75 0.02 4.88 5.12
N THR A 76 1.16 4.28 4.79
CA THR A 76 1.39 3.66 3.49
C THR A 76 1.88 2.24 3.66
N VAL A 77 1.43 1.36 2.79
CA VAL A 77 1.92 -0.01 2.68
C VAL A 77 2.45 -0.21 1.28
N THR A 78 3.75 -0.48 1.16
CA THR A 78 4.40 -0.79 -0.12
C THR A 78 4.70 -2.29 -0.16
N LEU A 79 4.18 -2.99 -1.18
CA LEU A 79 4.47 -4.40 -1.48
C LEU A 79 5.29 -4.46 -2.76
N VAL A 80 6.48 -5.07 -2.71
CA VAL A 80 7.31 -5.29 -3.90
C VAL A 80 6.88 -6.55 -4.62
N LEU A 81 6.40 -6.42 -5.85
CA LEU A 81 5.99 -7.53 -6.72
C LEU A 81 7.18 -8.09 -7.51
N ASP A 82 8.10 -7.23 -7.93
CA ASP A 82 9.33 -7.61 -8.62
C ASP A 82 10.44 -6.58 -8.37
N GLY A 83 11.69 -7.05 -8.23
CA GLY A 83 12.85 -6.21 -7.97
C GLY A 83 13.09 -5.91 -6.50
N ALA A 84 13.55 -4.70 -6.20
CA ALA A 84 13.82 -4.23 -4.84
C ALA A 84 13.71 -2.71 -4.73
N LEU A 85 13.28 -2.24 -3.57
CA LEU A 85 13.21 -0.80 -3.22
C LEU A 85 14.06 -0.51 -2.00
N GLU A 86 14.95 0.47 -2.10
CA GLU A 86 15.60 1.09 -0.94
C GLU A 86 14.72 2.21 -0.40
N HIS A 87 14.54 2.24 0.90
CA HIS A 87 13.80 3.26 1.63
C HIS A 87 14.73 4.09 2.49
N PHE A 88 14.45 5.37 2.54
CA PHE A 88 15.05 6.32 3.47
C PHE A 88 13.98 7.29 3.95
N ASP A 89 13.99 7.63 5.25
CA ASP A 89 13.08 8.64 5.80
C ASP A 89 13.76 9.68 6.70
N SER A 90 13.05 10.78 6.97
CA SER A 90 13.52 11.88 7.79
C SER A 90 13.61 11.54 9.29
N ALA A 91 13.10 10.40 9.73
CA ALA A 91 13.26 9.89 11.09
C ALA A 91 14.57 9.09 11.27
N GLY A 92 15.30 8.87 10.15
CA GLY A 92 16.58 8.15 10.14
C GLY A 92 16.43 6.66 9.86
N ASN A 93 15.25 6.19 9.49
CA ASN A 93 15.08 4.80 9.08
C ASN A 93 15.58 4.61 7.65
N THR A 94 16.25 3.49 7.43
CA THR A 94 16.73 3.04 6.12
C THR A 94 16.55 1.55 6.01
N GLY A 95 16.30 1.05 4.82
CA GLY A 95 16.17 -0.37 4.57
C GLY A 95 16.03 -0.68 3.09
N VAL A 96 16.08 -1.95 2.76
CA VAL A 96 15.79 -2.47 1.42
C VAL A 96 14.75 -3.57 1.58
N ILE A 97 13.70 -3.49 0.77
CA ILE A 97 12.67 -4.52 0.64
C ILE A 97 12.76 -5.14 -0.74
N TYR A 98 12.62 -6.47 -0.80
CA TYR A 98 12.77 -7.28 -2.00
C TYR A 98 11.43 -7.85 -2.46
N THR A 99 11.41 -8.48 -3.61
CA THR A 99 10.22 -9.18 -4.12
C THR A 99 9.57 -10.06 -3.05
N GLY A 100 8.29 -9.83 -2.79
CA GLY A 100 7.49 -10.50 -1.77
C GLY A 100 7.50 -9.83 -0.40
N ASP A 101 8.41 -8.89 -0.16
CA ASP A 101 8.43 -8.12 1.09
C ASP A 101 7.42 -6.98 1.05
N ALA A 102 6.97 -6.56 2.23
CA ALA A 102 6.14 -5.38 2.41
C ALA A 102 6.72 -4.46 3.49
N GLN A 103 6.57 -3.14 3.26
CA GLN A 103 6.92 -2.10 4.20
C GLN A 103 5.66 -1.36 4.62
N TRP A 104 5.52 -1.12 5.92
CA TRP A 104 4.49 -0.26 6.49
C TRP A 104 5.12 0.98 7.09
N MET A 105 4.69 2.16 6.65
CA MET A 105 5.14 3.44 7.16
C MET A 105 3.97 4.23 7.75
N THR A 106 4.07 4.60 9.02
CA THR A 106 3.12 5.49 9.71
C THR A 106 3.70 6.90 9.75
N ALA A 107 3.13 7.82 8.98
CA ALA A 107 3.65 9.18 8.85
C ALA A 107 3.38 10.07 10.07
N SER A 108 2.39 9.73 10.93
CA SER A 108 2.09 10.46 12.17
C SER A 108 2.04 11.99 12.00
N ARG A 109 2.91 12.73 12.70
CA ARG A 109 3.01 14.19 12.63
C ARG A 109 3.68 14.72 11.37
N GLY A 110 4.33 13.85 10.63
CA GLY A 110 5.01 14.13 9.38
C GLY A 110 6.29 13.33 9.22
N VAL A 111 6.49 12.82 8.03
CA VAL A 111 7.73 12.18 7.58
C VAL A 111 7.99 12.61 6.14
N ILE A 112 9.25 12.77 5.79
CA ILE A 112 9.68 12.93 4.41
C ILE A 112 10.45 11.67 4.07
N HIS A 113 10.01 10.94 3.05
CA HIS A 113 10.67 9.73 2.64
C HIS A 113 11.04 9.72 1.16
N ASN A 114 11.76 8.72 0.76
CA ASN A 114 12.05 8.39 -0.62
C ASN A 114 12.16 6.88 -0.78
N GLU A 115 11.59 6.35 -1.84
CA GLU A 115 11.67 4.95 -2.23
C GLU A 115 12.25 4.87 -3.64
N ASN A 116 13.40 4.21 -3.79
CA ASN A 116 14.07 4.06 -5.07
C ASN A 116 14.41 2.59 -5.35
N PRO A 117 14.29 2.13 -6.58
CA PRO A 117 14.91 0.88 -6.99
C PRO A 117 16.42 0.91 -6.77
N LEU A 118 17.02 -0.25 -6.57
CA LEU A 118 18.47 -0.37 -6.52
C LEU A 118 19.13 0.18 -7.81
N PRO A 119 20.37 0.68 -7.76
CA PRO A 119 21.03 1.26 -8.91
C PRO A 119 21.00 0.34 -10.14
N GLY A 120 20.55 0.89 -11.28
CA GLY A 120 20.49 0.17 -12.56
C GLY A 120 19.31 -0.80 -12.70
N THR A 121 18.35 -0.76 -11.77
CA THR A 121 17.17 -1.63 -11.79
C THR A 121 15.86 -0.84 -11.90
N THR A 122 14.79 -1.56 -12.14
CA THR A 122 13.40 -1.10 -12.05
C THR A 122 12.68 -1.98 -11.03
N ALA A 123 11.81 -1.41 -10.23
CA ALA A 123 10.94 -2.17 -9.34
C ALA A 123 9.50 -2.16 -9.83
N HIS A 124 8.76 -3.23 -9.54
CA HIS A 124 7.32 -3.32 -9.69
C HIS A 124 6.71 -3.41 -8.30
N ALA A 125 5.85 -2.49 -7.95
CA ALA A 125 5.30 -2.39 -6.61
C ALA A 125 3.82 -2.01 -6.61
N LEU A 126 3.13 -2.41 -5.53
CA LEU A 126 1.84 -1.87 -5.12
C LEU A 126 2.05 -0.97 -3.91
N GLN A 127 1.42 0.18 -3.89
CA GLN A 127 1.38 1.08 -2.74
C GLN A 127 -0.06 1.45 -2.41
N LEU A 128 -0.42 1.18 -1.15
CA LEU A 128 -1.72 1.51 -0.55
C LEU A 128 -1.54 2.60 0.48
#